data_b9ef66e2afeb264f55ae3f23511a6576
#
_entry.id   b9ef66e2afeb264f55ae3f23511a6576
#
_cell.length_a   1.000
_cell.length_b   1.000
_cell.length_c   1.000
_cell.angle_alpha   90.00
_cell.angle_beta   90.00
_cell.angle_gamma   90.00
#
_symmetry.space_group_name_H-M   'P 1'
#
loop_
_entity.id
_entity.type
_entity.pdbx_description
1 polymer ?
#
loop_
_entity_poly.entity_id
_entity_poly.type
_entity_poly.pdbx_seq_one_letter_code
_entity_poly.pdbx_strand_id
1 'polypeptide(L)'
;EEIQSAPLGCGLEDVLRDRRAVLSGIINGVDSRTWDPADDPYLATTYSIDSYGEGKRVCKRALQREFGLQLAPDRPLIGFVGRLAGQKGFDLALPVMQAWAEREDVQWAVLGTGDRALEKELQQMSRENAGRIGVVIDFSEPLAHRIEAGADLFLMPSAL
;
A
#
# COMPACT_ATOMS: atom_id res chain seq x y z
N GLU A 1 -9.58 5.57 -22.67
CA GLU A 1 -8.89 6.54 -23.59
C GLU A 1 -7.38 6.30 -23.61
N GLU A 2 -6.75 5.99 -22.50
CA GLU A 2 -5.28 5.86 -22.33
C GLU A 2 -4.66 4.83 -23.28
N ILE A 3 -5.24 3.65 -23.40
CA ILE A 3 -4.74 2.58 -24.28
C ILE A 3 -4.79 2.90 -25.79
N GLN A 4 -5.40 4.02 -26.17
CA GLN A 4 -5.46 4.50 -27.57
C GLN A 4 -4.23 5.37 -27.93
N SER A 5 -3.27 5.50 -27.03
CA SER A 5 -2.04 6.27 -27.21
C SER A 5 -0.82 5.53 -26.63
N ALA A 6 0.35 5.82 -27.20
CA ALA A 6 1.60 5.31 -26.66
C ALA A 6 1.95 6.01 -25.32
N PRO A 7 2.59 5.31 -24.39
CA PRO A 7 3.04 3.90 -24.47
C PRO A 7 1.99 2.88 -23.99
N LEU A 8 0.81 3.31 -23.54
CA LEU A 8 -0.17 2.49 -22.84
C LEU A 8 -0.93 1.50 -23.75
N GLY A 9 -0.98 1.77 -25.04
CA GLY A 9 -1.57 0.86 -26.03
C GLY A 9 -0.70 -0.34 -26.38
N CYS A 10 0.57 -0.37 -25.92
CA CYS A 10 1.50 -1.48 -26.12
C CYS A 10 1.65 -1.93 -27.57
N GLY A 11 1.60 -0.99 -28.53
CA GLY A 11 1.68 -1.25 -29.96
C GLY A 11 0.33 -1.57 -30.64
N LEU A 12 -0.77 -1.47 -29.91
CA LEU A 12 -2.13 -1.65 -30.42
C LEU A 12 -2.92 -0.34 -30.55
N GLU A 13 -2.26 0.80 -30.37
CA GLU A 13 -2.89 2.12 -30.27
C GLU A 13 -3.79 2.43 -31.49
N ASP A 14 -3.29 2.15 -32.68
CA ASP A 14 -4.01 2.43 -33.92
C ASP A 14 -5.26 1.55 -34.03
N VAL A 15 -5.15 0.25 -33.76
CA VAL A 15 -6.29 -0.68 -33.77
C VAL A 15 -7.35 -0.27 -32.74
N LEU A 16 -6.91 0.13 -31.54
CA LEU A 16 -7.83 0.56 -30.47
C LEU A 16 -8.49 1.89 -30.81
N ARG A 17 -7.76 2.78 -31.45
CA ARG A 17 -8.31 4.07 -31.96
C ARG A 17 -9.32 3.89 -33.04
N ASP A 18 -9.04 3.02 -34.00
CA ASP A 18 -9.98 2.70 -35.10
C ASP A 18 -11.28 2.07 -34.58
N ARG A 19 -11.18 1.30 -33.49
CA ARG A 19 -12.32 0.64 -32.87
C ARG A 19 -12.96 1.42 -31.72
N ARG A 20 -12.59 2.68 -31.51
CA ARG A 20 -13.07 3.50 -30.37
C ARG A 20 -14.57 3.53 -30.17
N ALA A 21 -15.35 3.43 -31.29
CA ALA A 21 -16.81 3.47 -31.24
C ALA A 21 -17.45 2.20 -30.65
N VAL A 22 -16.69 1.10 -30.56
CA VAL A 22 -17.13 -0.18 -29.98
C VAL A 22 -16.26 -0.60 -28.81
N LEU A 23 -15.33 0.23 -28.37
CA LEU A 23 -14.46 -0.01 -27.23
C LEU A 23 -15.19 0.41 -25.96
N SER A 24 -15.30 -0.52 -25.03
CA SER A 24 -15.84 -0.25 -23.69
C SER A 24 -14.87 -0.76 -22.62
N GLY A 25 -14.84 -0.09 -21.48
CA GLY A 25 -14.05 -0.47 -20.32
C GLY A 25 -14.96 -0.95 -19.18
N ILE A 26 -14.52 -1.98 -18.48
CA ILE A 26 -15.17 -2.47 -17.28
C ILE A 26 -14.16 -2.34 -16.14
N ILE A 27 -14.45 -1.50 -15.18
CA ILE A 27 -13.62 -1.33 -13.97
C ILE A 27 -13.83 -2.53 -13.05
N ASN A 28 -12.75 -3.07 -12.51
CA ASN A 28 -12.83 -4.14 -11.53
C ASN A 28 -13.64 -3.69 -10.31
N GLY A 29 -14.48 -4.58 -9.81
CA GLY A 29 -15.16 -4.38 -8.54
C GLY A 29 -14.28 -4.73 -7.36
N VAL A 30 -14.75 -4.38 -6.16
CA VAL A 30 -14.18 -4.80 -4.88
C VAL A 30 -15.11 -5.86 -4.28
N ASP A 31 -14.55 -6.96 -3.79
CA ASP A 31 -15.31 -7.92 -3.00
C ASP A 31 -15.60 -7.33 -1.61
N SER A 32 -16.78 -6.72 -1.49
CA SER A 32 -17.23 -6.10 -0.24
C SER A 32 -17.53 -7.08 0.89
N ARG A 33 -17.47 -8.39 0.66
CA ARG A 33 -17.56 -9.39 1.74
C ARG A 33 -16.20 -9.66 2.35
N THR A 34 -15.18 -9.79 1.50
CA THR A 34 -13.80 -10.02 1.94
C THR A 34 -13.19 -8.76 2.57
N TRP A 35 -13.53 -7.58 2.05
CA TRP A 35 -12.95 -6.29 2.46
C TRP A 35 -13.91 -5.42 3.29
N ASP A 36 -14.75 -6.06 4.11
CA ASP A 36 -15.64 -5.35 5.03
C ASP A 36 -15.03 -5.29 6.44
N PRO A 37 -14.57 -4.13 6.93
CA PRO A 37 -13.99 -4.02 8.26
C PRO A 37 -14.97 -4.35 9.40
N ALA A 38 -16.27 -4.44 9.12
CA ALA A 38 -17.27 -4.83 10.11
C ALA A 38 -17.29 -6.34 10.39
N ASP A 39 -16.80 -7.16 9.46
CA ASP A 39 -16.79 -8.63 9.56
C ASP A 39 -15.45 -9.27 9.14
N ASP A 40 -14.37 -8.49 9.11
CA ASP A 40 -13.06 -8.96 8.70
C ASP A 40 -12.35 -9.71 9.83
N PRO A 41 -12.11 -11.03 9.69
CA PRO A 41 -11.51 -11.85 10.75
C PRO A 41 -10.01 -11.59 10.97
N TYR A 42 -9.36 -10.86 10.06
CA TYR A 42 -7.92 -10.58 10.15
C TYR A 42 -7.61 -9.36 11.00
N LEU A 43 -8.59 -8.53 11.31
CA LEU A 43 -8.38 -7.28 12.04
C LEU A 43 -8.22 -7.53 13.56
N ALA A 44 -7.44 -6.68 14.21
CA ALA A 44 -7.33 -6.69 15.67
C ALA A 44 -8.65 -6.34 16.38
N THR A 45 -9.49 -5.59 15.72
CA THR A 45 -10.89 -5.34 16.07
C THR A 45 -11.65 -4.96 14.81
N THR A 46 -12.88 -5.40 14.69
CA THR A 46 -13.78 -4.97 13.63
C THR A 46 -14.33 -3.57 13.92
N TYR A 47 -14.71 -2.84 12.87
CA TYR A 47 -15.32 -1.51 13.01
C TYR A 47 -16.24 -1.18 11.83
N SER A 48 -17.22 -0.32 12.09
CA SER A 48 -18.14 0.21 11.08
C SER A 48 -17.92 1.70 10.87
N ILE A 49 -18.74 2.30 10.01
CA ILE A 49 -18.75 3.75 9.79
C ILE A 49 -18.98 4.54 11.09
N ASP A 50 -19.72 3.99 12.05
CA ASP A 50 -20.04 4.65 13.30
C ASP A 50 -18.94 4.48 14.36
N SER A 51 -18.06 3.49 14.22
CA SER A 51 -17.02 3.14 15.19
C SER A 51 -15.58 3.21 14.63
N TYR A 52 -15.42 3.68 13.39
CA TYR A 52 -14.13 3.65 12.70
C TYR A 52 -13.01 4.36 13.46
N GLY A 53 -13.31 5.47 14.13
CA GLY A 53 -12.29 6.25 14.86
C GLY A 53 -11.63 5.47 15.99
N GLU A 54 -12.39 4.68 16.76
CA GLU A 54 -11.85 3.80 17.79
C GLU A 54 -11.24 2.53 17.18
N GLY A 55 -11.96 1.90 16.24
CA GLY A 55 -11.51 0.69 15.58
C GLY A 55 -10.16 0.86 14.88
N LYS A 56 -9.99 1.92 14.10
CA LYS A 56 -8.71 2.22 13.43
C LYS A 56 -7.59 2.49 14.43
N ARG A 57 -7.85 3.14 15.57
CA ARG A 57 -6.83 3.32 16.61
C ARG A 57 -6.33 1.99 17.20
N VAL A 58 -7.24 1.05 17.44
CA VAL A 58 -6.87 -0.30 17.91
C VAL A 58 -6.08 -1.04 16.85
N CYS A 59 -6.54 -1.04 15.59
CA CYS A 59 -5.86 -1.67 14.46
C CYS A 59 -4.47 -1.05 14.23
N LYS A 60 -4.33 0.27 14.27
CA LYS A 60 -3.05 0.97 14.17
C LYS A 60 -2.05 0.54 15.24
N ARG A 61 -2.49 0.47 16.49
CA ARG A 61 -1.63 0.02 17.60
C ARG A 61 -1.19 -1.44 17.43
N ALA A 62 -2.07 -2.31 16.96
CA ALA A 62 -1.74 -3.69 16.66
C ALA A 62 -0.72 -3.77 15.50
N LEU A 63 -0.93 -3.03 14.43
CA LEU A 63 -0.03 -2.95 13.28
C LEU A 63 1.36 -2.42 13.68
N GLN A 64 1.43 -1.36 14.50
CA GLN A 64 2.70 -0.85 15.01
C GLN A 64 3.50 -1.92 15.77
N ARG A 65 2.83 -2.74 16.60
CA ARG A 65 3.50 -3.85 17.31
C ARG A 65 3.99 -4.92 16.36
N GLU A 66 3.18 -5.31 15.40
CA GLU A 66 3.50 -6.36 14.43
C GLU A 66 4.70 -5.99 13.55
N PHE A 67 4.81 -4.72 13.18
CA PHE A 67 5.92 -4.18 12.37
C PHE A 67 7.13 -3.71 13.21
N GLY A 68 7.11 -3.89 14.52
CA GLY A 68 8.19 -3.41 15.40
C GLY A 68 8.33 -1.89 15.43
N LEU A 69 7.26 -1.16 15.15
CA LEU A 69 7.23 0.30 15.17
C LEU A 69 7.02 0.82 16.59
N GLN A 70 7.45 2.05 16.85
CA GLN A 70 7.13 2.73 18.10
C GLN A 70 5.62 2.92 18.23
N LEU A 71 5.08 2.69 19.42
CA LEU A 71 3.67 2.99 19.71
C LEU A 71 3.49 4.50 19.82
N ALA A 72 2.96 5.10 18.78
CA ALA A 72 2.73 6.54 18.66
C ALA A 72 1.36 6.78 18.01
N PRO A 73 0.29 6.96 18.80
CA PRO A 73 -1.07 7.04 18.28
C PRO A 73 -1.28 8.22 17.33
N ASP A 74 -0.62 9.34 17.60
CA ASP A 74 -0.79 10.58 16.83
C ASP A 74 0.20 10.72 15.67
N ARG A 75 1.20 9.84 15.58
CA ARG A 75 2.16 9.84 14.47
C ARG A 75 1.51 9.21 13.24
N PRO A 76 1.47 9.88 12.08
CA PRO A 76 0.94 9.31 10.86
C PRO A 76 1.64 7.99 10.49
N LEU A 77 0.86 6.97 10.18
CA LEU A 77 1.32 5.66 9.71
C LEU A 77 0.91 5.47 8.26
N ILE A 78 1.90 5.36 7.38
CA ILE A 78 1.71 5.17 5.94
C ILE A 78 1.88 3.68 5.63
N GLY A 79 0.83 3.08 5.06
CA GLY A 79 0.82 1.69 4.60
C GLY A 79 1.12 1.58 3.12
N PHE A 80 1.85 0.54 2.74
CA PHE A 80 2.02 0.09 1.37
C PHE A 80 1.86 -1.43 1.30
N VAL A 81 1.07 -1.89 0.33
CA VAL A 81 0.93 -3.32 0.01
C VAL A 81 1.05 -3.49 -1.50
N GLY A 82 1.94 -4.35 -1.95
CA GLY A 82 2.02 -4.64 -3.37
C GLY A 82 3.33 -5.24 -3.82
N ARG A 83 3.40 -5.55 -5.12
CA ARG A 83 4.62 -6.07 -5.71
C ARG A 83 5.72 -5.00 -5.72
N LEU A 84 6.90 -5.35 -5.22
CA LEU A 84 8.08 -4.49 -5.24
C LEU A 84 8.68 -4.46 -6.65
N ALA A 85 8.22 -3.53 -7.47
CA ALA A 85 8.65 -3.36 -8.85
C ALA A 85 8.63 -1.87 -9.23
N GLY A 86 9.44 -1.47 -10.21
CA GLY A 86 9.50 -0.09 -10.69
C GLY A 86 8.14 0.47 -11.11
N GLN A 87 7.29 -0.34 -11.78
CA GLN A 87 5.90 0.03 -12.13
C GLN A 87 5.03 0.44 -10.93
N LYS A 88 5.43 0.06 -9.71
CA LYS A 88 4.72 0.43 -8.48
C LYS A 88 5.24 1.71 -7.84
N GLY A 89 6.09 2.45 -8.56
CA GLY A 89 6.56 3.79 -8.19
C GLY A 89 7.54 3.81 -7.01
N PHE A 90 8.28 2.73 -6.78
CA PHE A 90 9.29 2.71 -5.72
C PHE A 90 10.46 3.65 -5.98
N ASP A 91 10.74 3.95 -7.24
CA ASP A 91 11.69 4.98 -7.65
C ASP A 91 11.32 6.38 -7.13
N LEU A 92 10.01 6.63 -6.96
CA LEU A 92 9.49 7.87 -6.35
C LEU A 92 9.37 7.75 -4.83
N ALA A 93 8.94 6.59 -4.32
CA ALA A 93 8.64 6.41 -2.91
C ALA A 93 9.90 6.30 -2.03
N LEU A 94 10.93 5.56 -2.46
CA LEU A 94 12.14 5.33 -1.65
C LEU A 94 12.87 6.63 -1.25
N PRO A 95 13.14 7.59 -2.16
CA PRO A 95 13.76 8.85 -1.77
C PRO A 95 12.95 9.65 -0.75
N VAL A 96 11.62 9.60 -0.85
CA VAL A 96 10.71 10.26 0.10
C VAL A 96 10.76 9.56 1.45
N MET A 97 10.69 8.23 1.47
CA MET A 97 10.78 7.44 2.70
C MET A 97 12.08 7.72 3.44
N GLN A 98 13.20 7.74 2.73
CA GLN A 98 14.52 8.04 3.31
C GLN A 98 14.58 9.45 3.87
N ALA A 99 14.16 10.46 3.11
CA ALA A 99 14.17 11.85 3.55
C ALA A 99 13.26 12.09 4.77
N TRP A 100 12.10 11.43 4.81
CA TRP A 100 11.13 11.58 5.89
C TRP A 100 11.50 10.78 7.13
N ALA A 101 12.22 9.66 6.99
CA ALA A 101 12.72 8.91 8.13
C ALA A 101 13.65 9.76 9.03
N GLU A 102 14.36 10.73 8.45
CA GLU A 102 15.28 11.62 9.16
C GLU A 102 14.60 12.89 9.68
N ARG A 103 13.62 13.42 8.96
CA ARG A 103 13.10 14.79 9.16
C ARG A 103 11.69 14.85 9.69
N GLU A 104 10.85 13.88 9.31
CA GLU A 104 9.45 13.94 9.59
C GLU A 104 9.04 12.90 10.64
N ASP A 105 8.02 13.25 11.40
CA ASP A 105 7.48 12.36 12.43
C ASP A 105 6.40 11.44 11.86
N VAL A 106 6.79 10.57 10.93
CA VAL A 106 5.93 9.59 10.26
C VAL A 106 6.45 8.17 10.45
N GLN A 107 5.57 7.19 10.26
CA GLN A 107 5.91 5.77 10.24
C GLN A 107 5.48 5.13 8.94
N TRP A 108 6.17 4.02 8.59
CA TRP A 108 5.90 3.26 7.38
C TRP A 108 5.71 1.78 7.69
N ALA A 109 4.68 1.17 7.13
CA ALA A 109 4.43 -0.27 7.14
C ALA A 109 4.36 -0.77 5.69
N VAL A 110 5.37 -1.52 5.27
CA VAL A 110 5.53 -1.98 3.88
C VAL A 110 5.45 -3.49 3.82
N LEU A 111 4.52 -4.00 3.01
CA LEU A 111 4.38 -5.41 2.68
C LEU A 111 4.54 -5.63 1.18
N GLY A 112 5.41 -6.53 0.80
CA GLY A 112 5.51 -6.92 -0.60
C GLY A 112 6.74 -7.78 -0.89
N THR A 113 6.78 -8.31 -2.10
CA THR A 113 7.91 -9.06 -2.63
C THR A 113 8.07 -8.77 -4.12
N GLY A 114 9.27 -8.92 -4.68
CA GLY A 114 9.49 -8.69 -6.09
C GLY A 114 10.94 -8.53 -6.49
N ASP A 115 11.37 -7.32 -6.82
CA ASP A 115 12.75 -7.03 -7.19
C ASP A 115 13.67 -7.16 -5.98
N ARG A 116 14.70 -8.01 -6.09
CA ARG A 116 15.65 -8.30 -5.01
C ARG A 116 16.47 -7.09 -4.57
N ALA A 117 16.70 -6.13 -5.45
CA ALA A 117 17.44 -4.91 -5.10
C ALA A 117 16.55 -4.03 -4.21
N LEU A 118 15.28 -3.84 -4.59
CA LEU A 118 14.29 -3.12 -3.79
C LEU A 118 14.04 -3.79 -2.42
N GLU A 119 13.94 -5.12 -2.39
CA GLU A 119 13.80 -5.87 -1.13
C GLU A 119 14.95 -5.59 -0.16
N LYS A 120 16.20 -5.67 -0.66
CA LYS A 120 17.39 -5.41 0.15
C LYS A 120 17.45 -3.96 0.64
N GLU A 121 17.14 -3.00 -0.23
CA GLU A 121 17.15 -1.58 0.09
C GLU A 121 16.12 -1.26 1.17
N LEU A 122 14.89 -1.74 1.03
CA LEU A 122 13.82 -1.58 2.02
C LEU A 122 14.17 -2.24 3.37
N GLN A 123 14.75 -3.45 3.35
CA GLN A 123 15.21 -4.13 4.56
C GLN A 123 16.35 -3.38 5.25
N GLN A 124 17.26 -2.78 4.50
CA GLN A 124 18.33 -1.96 5.05
C GLN A 124 17.75 -0.69 5.68
N MET A 125 16.88 0.02 4.96
CA MET A 125 16.20 1.22 5.44
C MET A 125 15.42 0.94 6.73
N SER A 126 14.73 -0.20 6.82
CA SER A 126 14.03 -0.64 8.04
C SER A 126 14.98 -0.85 9.22
N ARG A 127 16.16 -1.45 8.99
CA ARG A 127 17.17 -1.64 10.06
C ARG A 127 17.77 -0.32 10.55
N GLU A 128 18.04 0.59 9.63
CA GLU A 128 18.61 1.92 9.93
C GLU A 128 17.60 2.83 10.64
N ASN A 129 16.30 2.62 10.39
CA ASN A 129 15.22 3.43 10.94
C ASN A 129 14.27 2.59 11.81
N ALA A 130 14.83 1.77 12.69
CA ALA A 130 14.06 0.91 13.57
C ALA A 130 13.02 1.70 14.40
N GLY A 131 11.79 1.19 14.46
CA GLY A 131 10.68 1.85 15.14
C GLY A 131 9.95 2.90 14.29
N ARG A 132 10.47 3.28 13.12
CA ARG A 132 9.83 4.20 12.17
C ARG A 132 9.45 3.52 10.85
N ILE A 133 10.29 2.62 10.34
CA ILE A 133 10.05 1.89 9.10
C ILE A 133 10.02 0.40 9.41
N GLY A 134 8.87 -0.23 9.19
CA GLY A 134 8.68 -1.67 9.23
C GLY A 134 8.49 -2.23 7.83
N VAL A 135 9.21 -3.31 7.51
CA VAL A 135 9.15 -3.96 6.19
C VAL A 135 9.01 -5.46 6.36
N VAL A 136 8.02 -6.02 5.69
CA VAL A 136 7.80 -7.47 5.57
C VAL A 136 7.91 -7.84 4.11
N ILE A 137 8.93 -8.68 3.78
CA ILE A 137 9.13 -9.21 2.43
C ILE A 137 8.39 -10.54 2.34
N ASP A 138 7.12 -10.47 1.95
CA ASP A 138 6.25 -11.63 1.83
C ASP A 138 5.00 -11.29 1.00
N PHE A 139 4.23 -12.32 0.68
CA PHE A 139 2.86 -12.24 0.19
C PHE A 139 1.92 -12.74 1.29
N SER A 140 1.18 -11.83 1.90
CA SER A 140 0.28 -12.16 3.01
C SER A 140 -1.01 -11.33 2.93
N GLU A 141 -2.08 -11.99 2.53
CA GLU A 141 -3.42 -11.39 2.50
C GLU A 141 -3.87 -10.92 3.89
N PRO A 142 -3.76 -11.74 4.97
CA PRO A 142 -4.11 -11.28 6.30
C PRO A 142 -3.35 -10.03 6.76
N LEU A 143 -2.07 -9.91 6.38
CA LEU A 143 -1.28 -8.74 6.74
C LEU A 143 -1.66 -7.52 5.90
N ALA A 144 -2.06 -7.71 4.63
CA ALA A 144 -2.59 -6.65 3.79
C ALA A 144 -3.85 -6.01 4.42
N HIS A 145 -4.81 -6.83 4.86
CA HIS A 145 -6.00 -6.37 5.59
C HIS A 145 -5.64 -5.54 6.83
N ARG A 146 -4.67 -6.02 7.62
CA ARG A 146 -4.22 -5.30 8.81
C ARG A 146 -3.53 -3.99 8.51
N ILE A 147 -2.76 -3.91 7.41
CA ILE A 147 -2.13 -2.66 6.97
C ILE A 147 -3.21 -1.65 6.55
N GLU A 148 -4.17 -2.05 5.71
CA GLU A 148 -5.23 -1.15 5.25
C GLU A 148 -6.11 -0.66 6.42
N ALA A 149 -6.43 -1.54 7.35
CA ALA A 149 -7.20 -1.18 8.54
C ALA A 149 -6.45 -0.29 9.53
N GLY A 150 -5.14 -0.50 9.70
CA GLY A 150 -4.34 0.18 10.71
C GLY A 150 -3.59 1.42 10.24
N ALA A 151 -3.33 1.57 8.96
CA ALA A 151 -2.67 2.74 8.41
C ALA A 151 -3.60 3.97 8.39
N ASP A 152 -3.03 5.15 8.60
CA ASP A 152 -3.75 6.43 8.44
C ASP A 152 -3.82 6.84 6.97
N LEU A 153 -2.77 6.52 6.21
CA LEU A 153 -2.65 6.78 4.78
C LEU A 153 -2.24 5.49 4.07
N PHE A 154 -2.79 5.24 2.90
CA PHE A 154 -2.40 4.13 2.05
C PHE A 154 -1.75 4.65 0.77
N LEU A 155 -0.51 4.27 0.53
CA LEU A 155 0.27 4.76 -0.61
C LEU A 155 0.17 3.81 -1.79
N MET A 156 -0.24 4.32 -2.94
CA MET A 156 -0.28 3.60 -4.22
C MET A 156 0.36 4.45 -5.33
N PRO A 157 1.69 4.56 -5.39
CA PRO A 157 2.38 5.48 -6.30
C PRO A 157 2.60 4.88 -7.69
N SER A 158 1.78 3.89 -8.09
CA SER A 158 1.94 3.17 -9.36
C SER A 158 2.03 4.13 -10.55
N ALA A 159 3.04 3.97 -11.38
CA ALA A 159 3.06 4.56 -12.71
C ALA A 159 2.02 3.85 -13.60
N LEU A 160 1.32 4.63 -14.42
CA LEU A 160 0.41 4.14 -15.44
C LEU A 160 1.17 3.53 -16.61
#